data_ab9c8941d1f94fc97e94bf5f30c33694
#
_entry.id   ab9c8941d1f94fc97e94bf5f30c33694
#
_cell.length_a   1.000
_cell.length_b   1.000
_cell.length_c   1.000
_cell.angle_alpha   90.00
_cell.angle_beta   90.00
_cell.angle_gamma   90.00
#
_symmetry.space_group_name_H-M   'P 1'
#
loop_
_entity.id
_entity.type
_entity.pdbx_description
1 polymer ?
#
loop_
_entity_poly.entity_id
_entity_poly.type
_entity_poly.pdbx_seq_one_letter_code
_entity_poly.pdbx_strand_id
1 'polypeptide(L)'
;KKIFEAKGRPQDNPLIVHIYGMEMLNGIVSEVPERAKKLAAAFWPGPLTMVMPRGPEVSDVTCAGLDTVGVRMPSHPVVQQVIKESGVAFAAPSANLSGKPSPTNAPDTLADMDGRLPLILDGGESKVGVESTVVAVTGEHPMLLRPGYVTKEQMEAVLGEEVLVSPAILEKLKDGEVARS
;
A
#
# COMPACT_ATOMS: atom_id res chain seq x y z
N LYS A 1 -13.68 10.19 0.35
CA LYS A 1 -14.08 11.05 -0.78
C LYS A 1 -13.06 12.18 -1.00
N LYS A 2 -12.73 13.00 0.02
CA LYS A 2 -11.80 14.14 -0.10
C LYS A 2 -10.45 13.81 -0.72
N ILE A 3 -9.90 12.62 -0.48
CA ILE A 3 -8.64 12.15 -1.10
C ILE A 3 -8.77 12.09 -2.62
N PHE A 4 -9.86 11.50 -3.10
CA PHE A 4 -10.11 11.36 -4.54
C PHE A 4 -10.29 12.73 -5.21
N GLU A 5 -11.02 13.63 -4.56
CA GLU A 5 -11.22 15.02 -5.02
C GLU A 5 -9.89 15.78 -5.06
N ALA A 6 -9.09 15.75 -3.99
CA ALA A 6 -7.81 16.47 -3.90
C ALA A 6 -6.80 16.01 -4.97
N LYS A 7 -6.78 14.72 -5.29
CA LYS A 7 -5.84 14.10 -6.23
C LYS A 7 -6.35 14.06 -7.68
N GLY A 8 -7.65 14.22 -7.93
CA GLY A 8 -8.26 13.83 -9.19
C GLY A 8 -8.17 12.31 -9.42
N ARG A 9 -8.20 11.51 -8.34
CA ARG A 9 -8.04 10.05 -8.38
C ARG A 9 -9.35 9.38 -8.77
N PRO A 10 -9.34 8.39 -9.70
CA PRO A 10 -10.50 7.56 -9.97
C PRO A 10 -10.95 6.79 -8.72
N GLN A 11 -12.27 6.70 -8.50
CA GLN A 11 -12.82 6.04 -7.30
C GLN A 11 -12.77 4.50 -7.36
N ASP A 12 -12.53 3.93 -8.51
CA ASP A 12 -12.33 2.50 -8.74
C ASP A 12 -10.91 2.02 -8.41
N ASN A 13 -10.02 2.95 -8.01
CA ASN A 13 -8.66 2.64 -7.59
C ASN A 13 -8.57 2.61 -6.06
N PRO A 14 -8.49 1.43 -5.42
CA PRO A 14 -8.55 1.30 -3.96
C PRO A 14 -7.40 2.01 -3.25
N LEU A 15 -7.64 2.39 -2.00
CA LEU A 15 -6.64 2.96 -1.10
C LEU A 15 -5.98 1.86 -0.27
N ILE A 16 -4.76 2.11 0.18
CA ILE A 16 -4.03 1.25 1.10
C ILE A 16 -4.29 1.73 2.54
N VAL A 17 -4.64 0.81 3.42
CA VAL A 17 -4.81 1.07 4.84
C VAL A 17 -3.47 0.93 5.56
N HIS A 18 -3.08 1.97 6.29
CA HIS A 18 -1.81 2.03 7.04
C HIS A 18 -2.08 1.83 8.53
N ILE A 19 -1.31 0.92 9.12
CA ILE A 19 -1.38 0.55 10.54
C ILE A 19 -0.01 0.73 11.22
N TYR A 20 0.04 0.75 12.56
CA TYR A 20 1.30 0.77 13.29
C TYR A 20 1.57 -0.53 14.08
N GLY A 21 0.58 -1.43 14.20
CA GLY A 21 0.71 -2.68 14.91
C GLY A 21 -0.26 -3.75 14.40
N MET A 22 0.08 -5.02 14.61
CA MET A 22 -0.74 -6.16 14.14
C MET A 22 -2.13 -6.19 14.81
N GLU A 23 -2.28 -5.67 16.00
CA GLU A 23 -3.55 -5.57 16.73
C GLU A 23 -4.57 -4.71 16.00
N MET A 24 -4.13 -3.76 15.19
CA MET A 24 -5.01 -2.91 14.38
C MET A 24 -5.67 -3.65 13.22
N LEU A 25 -5.21 -4.84 12.86
CA LEU A 25 -5.85 -5.67 11.82
C LEU A 25 -7.27 -6.13 12.23
N ASN A 26 -7.56 -6.18 13.54
CA ASN A 26 -8.89 -6.51 14.01
C ASN A 26 -9.92 -5.51 13.47
N GLY A 27 -10.95 -6.00 12.80
CA GLY A 27 -11.97 -5.17 12.14
C GLY A 27 -11.59 -4.66 10.75
N ILE A 28 -10.31 -4.49 10.45
CA ILE A 28 -9.82 -4.09 9.11
C ILE A 28 -9.85 -5.28 8.14
N VAL A 29 -9.44 -6.45 8.62
CA VAL A 29 -9.50 -7.70 7.87
C VAL A 29 -10.44 -8.68 8.56
N SER A 30 -11.12 -9.53 7.80
CA SER A 30 -12.00 -10.56 8.36
C SER A 30 -11.20 -11.75 8.90
N GLU A 31 -10.02 -12.00 8.34
CA GLU A 31 -9.05 -12.97 8.82
C GLU A 31 -7.63 -12.56 8.44
N VAL A 32 -6.64 -13.03 9.20
CA VAL A 32 -5.22 -12.85 8.87
C VAL A 32 -4.68 -14.20 8.40
N PRO A 33 -4.48 -14.39 7.08
CA PRO A 33 -3.92 -15.64 6.56
C PRO A 33 -2.53 -15.94 7.14
N GLU A 34 -2.15 -17.21 7.23
CA GLU A 34 -0.82 -17.61 7.71
C GLU A 34 0.32 -17.01 6.87
N ARG A 35 0.10 -16.90 5.55
CA ARG A 35 1.03 -16.20 4.64
C ARG A 35 1.26 -14.76 5.07
N ALA A 36 0.19 -14.04 5.45
CA ALA A 36 0.29 -12.67 5.93
C ALA A 36 1.10 -12.56 7.22
N LYS A 37 0.92 -13.48 8.15
CA LYS A 37 1.70 -13.51 9.41
C LYS A 37 3.19 -13.72 9.13
N LYS A 38 3.54 -14.63 8.24
CA LYS A 38 4.94 -14.91 7.85
C LYS A 38 5.59 -13.70 7.17
N LEU A 39 4.90 -13.10 6.22
CA LEU A 39 5.39 -11.92 5.50
C LEU A 39 5.48 -10.68 6.41
N ALA A 40 4.52 -10.48 7.30
CA ALA A 40 4.56 -9.41 8.29
C ALA A 40 5.76 -9.54 9.23
N ALA A 41 6.03 -10.75 9.72
CA ALA A 41 7.19 -11.02 10.57
C ALA A 41 8.53 -10.72 9.88
N ALA A 42 8.62 -10.90 8.57
CA ALA A 42 9.84 -10.67 7.79
C ALA A 42 9.99 -9.24 7.28
N PHE A 43 8.89 -8.56 6.89
CA PHE A 43 8.94 -7.31 6.11
C PHE A 43 8.18 -6.13 6.74
N TRP A 44 7.44 -6.31 7.81
CA TRP A 44 6.75 -5.24 8.53
C TRP A 44 7.48 -4.88 9.83
N PRO A 45 7.63 -3.58 10.11
CA PRO A 45 7.27 -2.42 9.28
C PRO A 45 8.18 -2.30 8.04
N GLY A 46 7.60 -1.89 6.92
CA GLY A 46 8.36 -1.77 5.68
C GLY A 46 7.51 -1.62 4.41
N PRO A 47 8.14 -1.65 3.23
CA PRO A 47 7.51 -1.35 1.95
C PRO A 47 6.79 -2.56 1.32
N LEU A 48 6.00 -3.26 2.11
CA LEU A 48 5.14 -4.37 1.67
C LEU A 48 3.69 -4.09 2.00
N THR A 49 2.83 -4.11 0.98
CA THR A 49 1.38 -4.06 1.10
C THR A 49 0.82 -5.45 0.85
N MET A 50 0.03 -5.95 1.79
CA MET A 50 -0.64 -7.24 1.65
C MET A 50 -2.13 -7.05 1.42
N VAL A 51 -2.68 -7.70 0.40
CA VAL A 51 -4.10 -7.72 0.11
C VAL A 51 -4.72 -8.93 0.80
N MET A 52 -5.64 -8.66 1.73
CA MET A 52 -6.29 -9.64 2.60
C MET A 52 -7.82 -9.53 2.51
N PRO A 53 -8.57 -10.52 3.00
CA PRO A 53 -10.03 -10.44 3.05
C PRO A 53 -10.49 -9.21 3.87
N ARG A 54 -11.38 -8.43 3.31
CA ARG A 54 -11.89 -7.20 3.90
C ARG A 54 -12.67 -7.47 5.19
N GLY A 55 -12.39 -6.69 6.22
CA GLY A 55 -13.15 -6.67 7.46
C GLY A 55 -14.30 -5.64 7.46
N PRO A 56 -15.18 -5.69 8.46
CA PRO A 56 -16.40 -4.89 8.50
C PRO A 56 -16.17 -3.39 8.72
N GLU A 57 -15.03 -2.97 9.25
CA GLU A 57 -14.74 -1.56 9.52
C GLU A 57 -14.24 -0.78 8.31
N VAL A 58 -13.91 -1.47 7.21
CA VAL A 58 -13.39 -0.82 6.00
C VAL A 58 -14.53 -0.49 5.05
N SER A 59 -14.63 0.79 4.67
CA SER A 59 -15.70 1.28 3.79
C SER A 59 -15.53 0.83 2.33
N ASP A 60 -16.65 0.74 1.59
CA ASP A 60 -16.64 0.48 0.15
C ASP A 60 -15.79 1.48 -0.64
N VAL A 61 -15.78 2.74 -0.22
CA VAL A 61 -14.97 3.80 -0.85
C VAL A 61 -13.47 3.50 -0.74
N THR A 62 -13.03 2.96 0.39
CA THR A 62 -11.61 2.59 0.59
C THR A 62 -11.19 1.41 -0.28
N CYS A 63 -12.05 0.42 -0.40
CA CYS A 63 -11.79 -0.82 -1.15
C CYS A 63 -12.23 -0.76 -2.62
N ALA A 64 -12.79 0.36 -3.09
CA ALA A 64 -13.42 0.45 -4.41
C ALA A 64 -14.50 -0.65 -4.63
N GLY A 65 -15.25 -1.00 -3.59
CA GLY A 65 -16.27 -2.04 -3.63
C GLY A 65 -15.76 -3.48 -3.64
N LEU A 66 -14.45 -3.70 -3.54
CA LEU A 66 -13.87 -5.05 -3.52
C LEU A 66 -14.09 -5.72 -2.16
N ASP A 67 -14.03 -7.05 -2.13
CA ASP A 67 -14.09 -7.89 -0.93
C ASP A 67 -12.71 -8.06 -0.25
N THR A 68 -11.72 -7.37 -0.74
CA THR A 68 -10.35 -7.35 -0.23
C THR A 68 -9.90 -5.94 0.15
N VAL A 69 -8.90 -5.85 1.00
CA VAL A 69 -8.26 -4.60 1.42
C VAL A 69 -6.74 -4.75 1.41
N GLY A 70 -6.04 -3.76 0.86
CA GLY A 70 -4.59 -3.65 0.96
C GLY A 70 -4.19 -3.00 2.28
N VAL A 71 -3.30 -3.64 3.04
CA VAL A 71 -2.80 -3.14 4.33
C VAL A 71 -1.28 -3.09 4.31
N ARG A 72 -0.74 -2.02 4.89
CA ARG A 72 0.70 -1.82 5.06
C ARG A 72 1.01 -1.31 6.46
N MET A 73 2.14 -1.73 7.01
CA MET A 73 2.73 -1.15 8.23
C MET A 73 3.97 -0.34 7.83
N PRO A 74 3.86 0.99 7.69
CA PRO A 74 4.98 1.82 7.26
C PRO A 74 6.09 1.87 8.32
N SER A 75 7.34 1.97 7.88
CA SER A 75 8.52 2.04 8.77
C SER A 75 8.88 3.46 9.20
N HIS A 76 8.35 4.49 8.53
CA HIS A 76 8.70 5.87 8.82
C HIS A 76 8.19 6.29 10.22
N PRO A 77 9.06 6.79 11.10
CA PRO A 77 8.70 7.05 12.50
C PRO A 77 7.61 8.14 12.66
N VAL A 78 7.58 9.15 11.78
CA VAL A 78 6.55 10.19 11.83
C VAL A 78 5.17 9.61 11.52
N VAL A 79 5.05 8.80 10.47
CA VAL A 79 3.79 8.14 10.10
C VAL A 79 3.33 7.19 11.20
N GLN A 80 4.22 6.39 11.75
CA GLN A 80 3.92 5.50 12.87
C GLN A 80 3.40 6.27 14.09
N GLN A 81 4.04 7.38 14.43
CA GLN A 81 3.62 8.22 15.55
C GLN A 81 2.24 8.83 15.31
N VAL A 82 1.98 9.35 14.10
CA VAL A 82 0.67 9.92 13.74
C VAL A 82 -0.44 8.87 13.87
N ILE A 83 -0.23 7.67 13.35
CA ILE A 83 -1.24 6.59 13.45
C ILE A 83 -1.43 6.20 14.92
N LYS A 84 -0.35 6.04 15.66
CA LYS A 84 -0.39 5.66 17.08
C LYS A 84 -1.14 6.68 17.93
N GLU A 85 -0.81 7.96 17.79
CA GLU A 85 -1.44 9.04 18.58
C GLU A 85 -2.91 9.26 18.20
N SER A 86 -3.26 9.08 16.93
CA SER A 86 -4.64 9.18 16.47
C SER A 86 -5.52 8.01 16.92
N GLY A 87 -4.93 6.85 17.20
CA GLY A 87 -5.64 5.63 17.56
C GLY A 87 -6.46 5.00 16.45
N VAL A 88 -6.28 5.45 15.19
CA VAL A 88 -7.01 4.94 14.02
C VAL A 88 -6.07 4.59 12.86
N ALA A 89 -6.47 3.63 12.05
CA ALA A 89 -5.78 3.31 10.80
C ALA A 89 -6.08 4.36 9.73
N PHE A 90 -5.11 4.62 8.84
CA PHE A 90 -5.21 5.63 7.80
C PHE A 90 -5.30 4.99 6.42
N ALA A 91 -6.40 5.25 5.71
CA ALA A 91 -6.47 4.95 4.28
C ALA A 91 -5.81 6.09 3.49
N ALA A 92 -4.71 5.80 2.83
CA ALA A 92 -3.92 6.81 2.14
C ALA A 92 -3.26 6.29 0.86
N PRO A 93 -3.21 7.10 -0.21
CA PRO A 93 -2.38 6.89 -1.38
C PRO A 93 -1.09 7.73 -1.30
N SER A 94 -0.29 7.73 -2.38
CA SER A 94 0.82 8.67 -2.54
C SER A 94 0.33 10.13 -2.61
N ALA A 95 1.15 11.07 -2.14
CA ALA A 95 0.79 12.49 -1.99
C ALA A 95 1.09 13.32 -3.26
N ASN A 96 0.57 12.90 -4.40
CA ASN A 96 0.72 13.52 -5.72
C ASN A 96 -0.63 13.60 -6.44
N LEU A 97 -0.71 14.43 -7.47
CA LEU A 97 -1.82 14.37 -8.43
C LEU A 97 -1.80 13.03 -9.18
N SER A 98 -2.99 12.47 -9.42
CA SER A 98 -3.10 11.22 -10.17
C SER A 98 -2.45 11.31 -11.53
N GLY A 99 -1.68 10.28 -11.90
CA GLY A 99 -0.93 10.24 -13.15
C GLY A 99 0.46 10.85 -13.10
N LYS A 100 0.83 11.50 -12.02
CA LYS A 100 2.20 11.98 -11.78
C LYS A 100 3.02 10.96 -10.98
N PRO A 101 4.36 11.03 -11.03
CA PRO A 101 5.21 10.21 -10.17
C PRO A 101 4.95 10.46 -8.68
N SER A 102 5.12 9.43 -7.85
CA SER A 102 5.03 9.58 -6.40
C SER A 102 6.16 10.49 -5.89
N PRO A 103 5.86 11.49 -5.05
CA PRO A 103 6.87 12.38 -4.51
C PRO A 103 7.78 11.66 -3.51
N THR A 104 9.03 12.09 -3.43
CA THR A 104 10.01 11.55 -2.49
C THR A 104 10.44 12.58 -1.43
N ASN A 105 9.93 13.80 -1.50
CA ASN A 105 10.23 14.89 -0.60
C ASN A 105 9.01 15.84 -0.44
N ALA A 106 9.07 16.74 0.54
CA ALA A 106 8.00 17.69 0.81
C ALA A 106 7.85 18.77 -0.27
N PRO A 107 8.90 19.34 -0.88
CA PRO A 107 8.75 20.30 -1.98
C PRO A 107 7.97 19.76 -3.17
N ASP A 108 8.21 18.51 -3.60
CA ASP A 108 7.47 17.89 -4.70
C ASP A 108 6.00 17.64 -4.32
N THR A 109 5.75 17.24 -3.07
CA THR A 109 4.39 17.12 -2.53
C THR A 109 3.68 18.47 -2.54
N LEU A 110 4.33 19.52 -2.09
CA LEU A 110 3.76 20.87 -2.06
C LEU A 110 3.44 21.34 -3.49
N ALA A 111 4.34 21.13 -4.45
CA ALA A 111 4.13 21.53 -5.84
C ALA A 111 2.84 20.92 -6.45
N ASP A 112 2.51 19.68 -6.07
CA ASP A 112 1.32 19.00 -6.56
C ASP A 112 0.05 19.29 -5.75
N MET A 113 0.17 19.51 -4.45
CA MET A 113 -0.95 19.51 -3.50
C MET A 113 -1.22 20.85 -2.86
N ASP A 114 -0.50 21.92 -3.24
CA ASP A 114 -0.74 23.27 -2.73
C ASP A 114 -2.18 23.73 -3.02
N GLY A 115 -2.82 24.32 -2.02
CA GLY A 115 -4.23 24.72 -2.07
C GLY A 115 -5.25 23.55 -2.04
N ARG A 116 -4.79 22.30 -2.02
CA ARG A 116 -5.65 21.09 -2.00
C ARG A 116 -5.66 20.40 -0.64
N LEU A 117 -4.62 20.57 0.14
CA LEU A 117 -4.46 20.02 1.48
C LEU A 117 -4.24 21.15 2.49
N PRO A 118 -4.84 21.05 3.69
CA PRO A 118 -4.65 22.04 4.74
C PRO A 118 -3.31 21.95 5.47
N LEU A 119 -2.63 20.79 5.38
CA LEU A 119 -1.41 20.50 6.14
C LEU A 119 -0.55 19.47 5.40
N ILE A 120 0.74 19.69 5.38
CA ILE A 120 1.76 18.74 4.95
C ILE A 120 2.78 18.59 6.09
N LEU A 121 3.02 17.36 6.52
CA LEU A 121 4.08 17.04 7.47
C LEU A 121 5.33 16.61 6.69
N ASP A 122 6.40 17.40 6.85
CA ASP A 122 7.69 17.06 6.22
C ASP A 122 8.44 16.03 7.09
N GLY A 123 8.49 14.82 6.62
CA GLY A 123 9.24 13.72 7.24
C GLY A 123 10.65 13.55 6.67
N GLY A 124 11.11 14.45 5.80
CA GLY A 124 12.37 14.31 5.07
C GLY A 124 12.23 13.49 3.78
N GLU A 125 13.35 13.20 3.15
CA GLU A 125 13.39 12.43 1.91
C GLU A 125 13.03 10.95 2.10
N SER A 126 12.34 10.38 1.12
CA SER A 126 12.02 8.94 1.10
C SER A 126 13.29 8.11 0.91
N LYS A 127 13.56 7.20 1.85
CA LYS A 127 14.77 6.35 1.82
C LYS A 127 14.76 5.33 0.68
N VAL A 128 13.60 4.81 0.31
CA VAL A 128 13.46 3.75 -0.71
C VAL A 128 13.16 4.33 -2.09
N GLY A 129 12.38 5.40 -2.18
CA GLY A 129 12.10 6.12 -3.43
C GLY A 129 11.25 5.35 -4.46
N VAL A 130 10.75 4.16 -4.11
CA VAL A 130 9.84 3.36 -4.92
C VAL A 130 8.59 3.00 -4.13
N GLU A 131 7.49 2.76 -4.82
CA GLU A 131 6.24 2.34 -4.21
C GLU A 131 6.37 0.97 -3.53
N SER A 132 5.49 0.71 -2.55
CA SER A 132 5.46 -0.59 -1.88
C SER A 132 5.14 -1.72 -2.85
N THR A 133 5.78 -2.88 -2.65
CA THR A 133 5.35 -4.14 -3.27
C THR A 133 3.93 -4.44 -2.81
N VAL A 134 3.07 -4.88 -3.73
CA VAL A 134 1.70 -5.31 -3.41
C VAL A 134 1.54 -6.78 -3.74
N VAL A 135 1.19 -7.59 -2.75
CA VAL A 135 0.98 -9.03 -2.88
C VAL A 135 -0.39 -9.43 -2.31
N ALA A 136 -1.17 -10.19 -3.07
CA ALA A 136 -2.37 -10.85 -2.56
C ALA A 136 -1.94 -12.15 -1.85
N VAL A 137 -2.36 -12.30 -0.60
CA VAL A 137 -2.02 -13.47 0.24
C VAL A 137 -3.17 -14.45 0.37
N THR A 138 -4.26 -14.19 -0.36
CA THR A 138 -5.46 -15.02 -0.45
C THR A 138 -5.40 -15.96 -1.66
N GLY A 139 -6.33 -16.90 -1.73
CA GLY A 139 -6.43 -17.84 -2.84
C GLY A 139 -5.46 -19.02 -2.71
N GLU A 140 -5.39 -19.82 -3.77
CA GLU A 140 -4.57 -21.04 -3.80
C GLU A 140 -3.08 -20.71 -3.73
N HIS A 141 -2.65 -19.68 -4.44
CA HIS A 141 -1.27 -19.18 -4.44
C HIS A 141 -1.22 -17.68 -4.12
N PRO A 142 -0.16 -17.20 -3.46
CA PRO A 142 0.06 -15.77 -3.34
C PRO A 142 0.37 -15.17 -4.71
N MET A 143 -0.05 -13.93 -4.94
CA MET A 143 0.10 -13.27 -6.24
C MET A 143 0.67 -11.86 -6.11
N LEU A 144 1.78 -11.60 -6.81
CA LEU A 144 2.35 -10.28 -6.95
C LEU A 144 1.46 -9.42 -7.85
N LEU A 145 0.91 -8.34 -7.29
CA LEU A 145 0.03 -7.38 -7.99
C LEU A 145 0.75 -6.12 -8.45
N ARG A 146 1.80 -5.72 -7.73
CA ARG A 146 2.66 -4.60 -8.07
C ARG A 146 4.08 -4.88 -7.58
N PRO A 147 5.11 -4.83 -8.45
CA PRO A 147 6.49 -4.97 -8.02
C PRO A 147 6.94 -3.72 -7.23
N GLY A 148 7.90 -3.90 -6.32
CA GLY A 148 8.47 -2.85 -5.51
C GLY A 148 9.77 -3.30 -4.86
N TYR A 149 10.14 -2.70 -3.74
CA TYR A 149 11.40 -2.98 -3.05
C TYR A 149 11.52 -4.43 -2.53
N VAL A 150 10.43 -4.97 -1.98
CA VAL A 150 10.39 -6.38 -1.57
C VAL A 150 10.18 -7.24 -2.81
N THR A 151 11.12 -8.13 -3.10
CA THR A 151 11.10 -8.93 -4.32
C THR A 151 10.27 -10.20 -4.19
N LYS A 152 9.83 -10.73 -5.32
CA LYS A 152 9.15 -12.04 -5.43
C LYS A 152 9.97 -13.13 -4.76
N GLU A 153 11.26 -13.19 -5.04
CA GLU A 153 12.20 -14.20 -4.52
C GLU A 153 12.35 -14.11 -3.00
N GLN A 154 12.38 -12.90 -2.45
CA GLN A 154 12.40 -12.71 -0.98
C GLN A 154 11.12 -13.22 -0.33
N MET A 155 9.97 -12.96 -0.93
CA MET A 155 8.68 -13.47 -0.44
C MET A 155 8.60 -15.00 -0.53
N GLU A 156 9.04 -15.59 -1.63
CA GLU A 156 9.09 -17.04 -1.82
C GLU A 156 10.00 -17.73 -0.79
N ALA A 157 11.15 -17.12 -0.49
CA ALA A 157 12.06 -17.64 0.53
C ALA A 157 11.41 -17.67 1.93
N VAL A 158 10.60 -16.68 2.27
CA VAL A 158 9.88 -16.60 3.54
C VAL A 158 8.70 -17.57 3.59
N LEU A 159 7.94 -17.67 2.49
CA LEU A 159 6.71 -18.47 2.43
C LEU A 159 6.97 -19.95 2.19
N GLY A 160 8.07 -20.31 1.52
CA GLY A 160 8.35 -21.68 1.09
C GLY A 160 7.42 -22.17 -0.02
N GLU A 161 6.84 -21.25 -0.79
CA GLU A 161 5.97 -21.54 -1.93
C GLU A 161 6.16 -20.50 -3.05
N GLU A 162 5.73 -20.84 -4.26
CA GLU A 162 5.80 -19.94 -5.41
C GLU A 162 4.84 -18.78 -5.24
N VAL A 163 5.32 -17.56 -5.55
CA VAL A 163 4.51 -16.35 -5.69
C VAL A 163 4.22 -16.13 -7.16
N LEU A 164 2.97 -16.21 -7.57
CA LEU A 164 2.57 -15.96 -8.96
C LEU A 164 2.67 -14.48 -9.28
N VAL A 165 2.84 -14.18 -10.56
CA VAL A 165 2.85 -12.79 -11.07
C VAL A 165 1.52 -12.51 -11.76
N SER A 166 0.88 -11.40 -11.41
CA SER A 166 -0.38 -11.00 -12.02
C SER A 166 -0.26 -10.89 -13.55
N PRO A 167 -1.25 -11.39 -14.33
CA PRO A 167 -1.27 -11.24 -15.78
C PRO A 167 -1.10 -9.78 -16.25
N ALA A 168 -1.65 -8.82 -15.52
CA ALA A 168 -1.51 -7.39 -15.84
C ALA A 168 -0.04 -6.91 -15.79
N ILE A 169 0.79 -7.46 -14.90
CA ILE A 169 2.23 -7.16 -14.87
C ILE A 169 2.92 -7.78 -16.08
N LEU A 170 2.58 -9.03 -16.41
CA LEU A 170 3.19 -9.76 -17.53
C LEU A 170 2.86 -9.09 -18.87
N GLU A 171 1.66 -8.55 -19.04
CA GLU A 171 1.27 -7.79 -20.21
C GLU A 171 2.09 -6.49 -20.35
N LYS A 172 2.21 -5.70 -19.28
CA LYS A 172 3.04 -4.49 -19.26
C LYS A 172 4.51 -4.77 -19.59
N LEU A 173 5.06 -5.88 -19.11
CA LEU A 173 6.43 -6.30 -19.43
C LEU A 173 6.59 -6.60 -20.94
N LYS A 174 5.60 -7.21 -21.58
CA LYS A 174 5.60 -7.48 -23.03
C LYS A 174 5.52 -6.19 -23.83
N ASP A 175 4.76 -5.21 -23.38
CA ASP A 175 4.57 -3.92 -24.03
C ASP A 175 5.70 -2.92 -23.75
N GLY A 176 6.71 -3.30 -22.97
CA GLY A 176 7.89 -2.47 -22.67
C GLY A 176 7.63 -1.29 -21.70
N GLU A 177 6.48 -1.27 -21.03
CA GLU A 177 6.09 -0.17 -20.13
C GLU A 177 6.70 -0.26 -18.72
N VAL A 178 7.32 -1.38 -18.34
CA VAL A 178 7.82 -1.59 -16.96
C VAL A 178 9.18 -0.95 -16.69
N ALA A 179 9.80 -0.34 -17.67
CA ALA A 179 11.12 0.30 -17.52
C ALA A 179 11.07 1.76 -17.02
N ARG A 180 9.91 2.30 -16.66
CA ARG A 180 9.76 3.72 -16.25
C ARG A 180 8.73 3.90 -15.14
N SER A 181 9.10 3.52 -13.94
CA SER A 181 8.42 4.01 -12.72
C SER A 181 9.45 4.25 -11.63
#